data_bdedb4ac2493e2ab5d08d1463b4d1dd6
#
_entry.id   bdedb4ac2493e2ab5d08d1463b4d1dd6
#
_cell.length_a   1.000
_cell.length_b   1.000
_cell.length_c   1.000
_cell.angle_alpha   90.00
_cell.angle_beta   90.00
_cell.angle_gamma   90.00
#
_symmetry.space_group_name_H-M   'P 1'
#
loop_
_entity.id
_entity.type
_entity.pdbx_description
1 polymer ?
#
loop_
_entity_poly.entity_id
_entity_poly.type
_entity_poly.pdbx_seq_one_letter_code
_entity_poly.pdbx_strand_id
1 'polypeptide(L)'
;MRTSSRSRRSGGLGRFLLVTFVAVASLALTMVASAASAGVKLSKTGPANEGPYPYKYPASGSVQVGSGKTVSGGACSPGTPQFASPYAVPCIAKFTGNNGGATYDGVTSKQIVLTTRMFPTTANLQLAEAEAQAAGVAIPQVSLQVGEVFIKYFNKVFDLYGRQVVIKTYNTQANSTAEALGQGQAQACADAATISTQLHSFAEDGLYGGGTGPFSQCAANDHLVEFNGDGYYNEGTFQSLNPYVWSLTQDCTRISSNETEVVANMLIDKKAIYAGDPTLRGENRKFGSYFPNVPAYITCAKNFQKLAETKYHLPLQDFVDYTYSPDIATFSQSAQQAIVQFKAEGVTTVIIGSDPYSAGLLTKAAAAQDYYPEWFLEGTALTDEDQSVQAFDDPTEVDNHLFGMSELSPPTETTGPDSLAGKLYKKLTGHTIPKGTDGGYATLVYIFDALQAAGPDLTPGNLARGLHALPDLGAPLFQYGNWSWNSNPAGKAGGGDHTAGTDARFVWWDAGGVSKINGKPGTYVVAFGGKRFSLGQWPTSLPPMFTSG
;
A
#
# COMPACT_ATOMS: atom_id res chain seq x y z
N MET A 1 51.17 -44.34 -36.31
CA MET A 1 52.49 -44.21 -35.69
C MET A 1 52.25 -43.71 -34.27
N ARG A 2 52.36 -44.59 -33.32
CA ARG A 2 53.45 -44.78 -32.36
C ARG A 2 53.71 -43.49 -31.57
N THR A 3 53.68 -43.40 -30.20
CA THR A 3 53.90 -44.33 -29.07
C THR A 3 53.66 -43.51 -27.80
N SER A 4 52.94 -43.99 -26.82
CA SER A 4 53.36 -44.62 -25.56
C SER A 4 54.40 -43.75 -24.79
N SER A 5 54.31 -43.54 -23.49
CA SER A 5 54.27 -44.43 -22.33
C SER A 5 54.23 -43.61 -21.04
N ARG A 6 53.52 -44.06 -20.01
CA ARG A 6 54.01 -44.62 -18.71
C ARG A 6 55.09 -43.79 -18.03
N SER A 7 55.03 -43.49 -16.75
CA SER A 7 54.78 -44.35 -15.58
C SER A 7 54.98 -43.58 -14.26
N ARG A 8 54.24 -44.01 -13.25
CA ARG A 8 54.64 -44.42 -11.88
C ARG A 8 55.09 -43.40 -10.82
N ARG A 9 54.24 -43.40 -9.80
CA ARG A 9 54.49 -43.80 -8.37
C ARG A 9 55.47 -42.94 -7.58
N SER A 10 55.00 -42.45 -6.49
CA SER A 10 55.03 -42.87 -5.07
C SER A 10 54.71 -41.62 -4.25
N GLY A 11 54.02 -41.58 -3.20
CA GLY A 11 53.84 -42.40 -2.08
C GLY A 11 53.81 -41.53 -0.86
N GLY A 12 52.82 -41.65 -0.10
CA GLY A 12 52.95 -41.76 1.33
C GLY A 12 52.91 -40.49 2.20
N LEU A 13 52.14 -40.61 3.22
CA LEU A 13 52.13 -39.91 4.52
C LEU A 13 51.47 -38.50 4.55
N GLY A 14 50.39 -38.45 5.28
CA GLY A 14 49.77 -37.20 5.74
C GLY A 14 48.31 -37.36 6.20
N ARG A 15 47.94 -38.53 6.70
CA ARG A 15 46.75 -38.64 7.57
C ARG A 15 47.21 -38.22 8.96
N PHE A 16 46.73 -37.11 9.42
CA PHE A 16 46.48 -36.67 10.81
C PHE A 16 46.57 -35.14 10.81
N LEU A 17 45.42 -34.50 10.73
CA LEU A 17 45.13 -33.16 11.27
C LEU A 17 43.87 -32.59 10.54
N LEU A 18 42.76 -33.20 10.77
CA LEU A 18 41.46 -32.61 10.33
C LEU A 18 40.33 -33.11 11.25
N VAL A 19 40.43 -32.87 12.54
CA VAL A 19 39.35 -33.14 13.51
C VAL A 19 39.24 -32.06 14.60
N THR A 20 39.89 -30.92 14.53
CA THR A 20 39.83 -29.94 15.63
C THR A 20 39.38 -28.53 15.22
N PHE A 21 38.74 -28.35 14.05
CA PHE A 21 38.25 -27.03 13.64
C PHE A 21 36.75 -26.95 13.35
N VAL A 22 35.97 -28.02 13.64
CA VAL A 22 34.51 -28.03 13.43
C VAL A 22 33.72 -27.79 14.72
N ALA A 23 34.37 -27.74 15.88
CA ALA A 23 33.66 -27.57 17.16
C ALA A 23 33.58 -26.13 17.69
N VAL A 24 34.21 -25.14 17.04
CA VAL A 24 34.19 -23.73 17.49
C VAL A 24 33.32 -22.85 16.61
N ALA A 25 32.96 -23.29 15.40
CA ALA A 25 32.02 -22.56 14.53
C ALA A 25 30.56 -22.81 14.83
N SER A 26 30.23 -23.84 15.63
CA SER A 26 28.84 -24.18 15.98
C SER A 26 28.35 -23.53 17.27
N LEU A 27 29.20 -22.84 18.04
CA LEU A 27 28.79 -22.12 19.25
C LEU A 27 28.61 -20.61 19.04
N ALA A 28 28.96 -20.08 17.86
CA ALA A 28 28.76 -18.67 17.56
C ALA A 28 27.46 -18.39 16.78
N LEU A 29 26.78 -19.43 16.29
CA LEU A 29 25.50 -19.29 15.57
C LEU A 29 24.25 -19.47 16.45
N THR A 30 24.41 -19.76 17.73
CA THR A 30 23.26 -19.94 18.65
C THR A 30 23.03 -18.78 19.61
N MET A 31 23.77 -17.68 19.49
CA MET A 31 23.55 -16.49 20.33
C MET A 31 23.06 -15.24 19.57
N VAL A 32 22.67 -15.38 18.32
CA VAL A 32 22.01 -14.27 17.58
C VAL A 32 20.49 -14.47 17.46
N ALA A 33 19.97 -15.60 17.93
CA ALA A 33 18.55 -15.91 17.88
C ALA A 33 17.78 -15.57 19.18
N SER A 34 18.28 -14.68 20.01
CA SER A 34 17.60 -14.28 21.26
C SER A 34 17.66 -12.79 21.57
N ALA A 35 17.91 -11.93 20.59
CA ALA A 35 17.41 -10.58 20.62
C ALA A 35 15.99 -10.57 20.03
N ALA A 36 15.16 -11.54 20.42
CA ALA A 36 13.74 -11.45 20.27
C ALA A 36 13.30 -10.26 21.10
N SER A 37 13.00 -9.15 20.40
CA SER A 37 12.03 -8.15 20.80
C SER A 37 11.77 -8.11 22.31
N ALA A 38 12.56 -7.40 23.08
CA ALA A 38 12.01 -6.65 24.18
C ALA A 38 10.99 -5.72 23.50
N GLY A 39 9.78 -6.21 23.30
CA GLY A 39 8.70 -5.44 22.70
C GLY A 39 8.66 -4.13 23.46
N VAL A 40 8.87 -3.04 22.76
CA VAL A 40 8.51 -1.72 23.28
C VAL A 40 7.11 -1.93 23.81
N LYS A 41 6.91 -1.75 25.11
CA LYS A 41 5.57 -1.71 25.71
C LYS A 41 4.93 -0.42 25.18
N LEU A 42 4.52 -0.48 23.91
CA LEU A 42 3.66 0.54 23.35
C LEU A 42 2.45 0.61 24.28
N SER A 43 2.05 1.79 24.64
CA SER A 43 0.89 1.99 25.50
C SER A 43 -0.26 1.15 24.93
N LYS A 44 -0.79 0.21 25.71
CA LYS A 44 -1.94 -0.62 25.30
C LYS A 44 -3.23 0.18 25.10
N THR A 45 -3.20 1.43 25.48
CA THR A 45 -4.24 2.42 25.24
C THR A 45 -3.71 3.35 24.17
N GLY A 46 -4.03 3.06 22.90
CA GLY A 46 -4.16 4.14 21.94
C GLY A 46 -4.97 5.26 22.59
N PRO A 47 -4.76 6.52 22.24
CA PRO A 47 -5.53 7.59 22.86
C PRO A 47 -7.00 7.25 22.65
N ALA A 48 -7.73 7.10 23.75
CA ALA A 48 -9.18 7.02 23.72
C ALA A 48 -9.64 8.18 22.85
N ASN A 49 -10.69 7.95 22.05
CA ASN A 49 -11.30 9.00 21.26
C ASN A 49 -11.62 10.19 22.16
N GLU A 50 -10.71 11.17 22.23
CA GLU A 50 -10.75 12.29 23.18
C GLU A 50 -11.68 13.41 22.71
N GLY A 51 -12.59 13.09 21.81
CA GLY A 51 -13.61 13.99 21.30
C GLY A 51 -13.30 14.54 19.91
N PRO A 52 -14.21 15.34 19.37
CA PRO A 52 -14.09 15.86 18.01
C PRO A 52 -12.89 16.82 17.89
N TYR A 53 -12.35 16.88 16.67
CA TYR A 53 -11.40 17.92 16.29
C TYR A 53 -11.98 19.33 16.54
N PRO A 54 -11.23 20.28 17.17
CA PRO A 54 -9.84 20.15 17.55
C PRO A 54 -9.66 19.42 18.88
N TYR A 55 -8.71 18.55 18.92
CA TYR A 55 -8.20 17.98 20.14
C TYR A 55 -7.73 19.11 21.09
N LYS A 56 -8.03 18.97 22.39
CA LYS A 56 -7.55 19.94 23.41
C LYS A 56 -6.05 19.79 23.60
N TYR A 57 -5.29 20.69 23.02
CA TYR A 57 -3.84 20.71 23.18
C TYR A 57 -3.45 21.13 24.59
N PRO A 58 -2.57 20.41 25.29
CA PRO A 58 -2.06 20.87 26.55
C PRO A 58 -1.24 22.16 26.36
N ALA A 59 -1.69 23.22 26.95
CA ALA A 59 -0.94 24.34 27.52
C ALA A 59 -0.26 25.41 26.66
N SER A 60 -0.16 25.37 25.33
CA SER A 60 0.69 26.39 24.67
C SER A 60 0.01 27.35 23.70
N GLY A 61 -1.28 27.42 23.70
CA GLY A 61 -2.03 28.36 22.86
C GLY A 61 -3.33 27.72 22.32
N SER A 62 -4.34 28.54 22.11
CA SER A 62 -5.61 28.04 21.54
C SER A 62 -5.50 27.91 20.03
N VAL A 63 -5.54 26.68 19.50
CA VAL A 63 -5.77 26.45 18.09
C VAL A 63 -7.24 26.74 17.79
N GLN A 64 -7.51 27.71 16.92
CA GLN A 64 -8.87 28.12 16.59
C GLN A 64 -9.26 27.52 15.24
N VAL A 65 -10.17 26.55 15.27
CA VAL A 65 -10.70 25.90 14.08
C VAL A 65 -11.96 26.64 13.58
N GLY A 66 -12.05 26.81 12.28
CA GLY A 66 -13.22 27.40 11.64
C GLY A 66 -13.45 28.89 12.00
N SER A 67 -12.39 29.63 12.36
CA SER A 67 -12.52 31.07 12.65
C SER A 67 -11.23 31.81 12.36
N GLY A 68 -11.34 33.08 11.96
CA GLY A 68 -10.21 33.97 11.74
C GLY A 68 -9.61 33.92 10.34
N LYS A 69 -8.29 34.04 10.23
CA LYS A 69 -7.55 33.97 8.96
C LYS A 69 -6.51 32.87 9.03
N THR A 70 -6.41 32.08 7.98
CA THR A 70 -5.38 31.04 7.83
C THR A 70 -3.98 31.64 7.74
N VAL A 71 -2.94 30.81 7.84
CA VAL A 71 -1.54 31.21 7.65
C VAL A 71 -1.28 31.85 6.30
N SER A 72 -2.02 31.44 5.27
CA SER A 72 -1.96 32.04 3.91
C SER A 72 -2.81 33.32 3.76
N GLY A 73 -3.48 33.79 4.83
CA GLY A 73 -4.30 35.00 4.84
C GLY A 73 -5.74 34.83 4.36
N GLY A 74 -6.14 33.64 3.94
CA GLY A 74 -7.52 33.32 3.55
C GLY A 74 -8.47 33.36 4.77
N ALA A 75 -9.77 33.60 4.52
CA ALA A 75 -10.78 33.51 5.57
C ALA A 75 -10.93 32.05 6.02
N CYS A 76 -11.01 31.84 7.32
CA CYS A 76 -11.30 30.54 7.94
C CYS A 76 -12.68 30.63 8.59
N SER A 77 -13.59 29.75 8.25
CA SER A 77 -14.93 29.63 8.83
C SER A 77 -15.32 28.15 8.98
N PRO A 78 -16.33 27.82 9.79
CA PRO A 78 -16.75 26.44 9.98
C PRO A 78 -17.03 25.75 8.63
N GLY A 79 -16.50 24.53 8.45
CA GLY A 79 -16.63 23.76 7.21
C GLY A 79 -15.69 24.17 6.07
N THR A 80 -14.87 25.20 6.25
CA THR A 80 -13.85 25.59 5.25
C THR A 80 -12.63 24.70 5.41
N PRO A 81 -12.13 24.03 4.33
CA PRO A 81 -10.88 23.28 4.38
C PRO A 81 -9.67 24.23 4.45
N GLN A 82 -8.54 23.73 4.93
CA GLN A 82 -7.28 24.49 5.07
C GLN A 82 -6.79 25.05 3.72
N PHE A 83 -7.00 24.32 2.66
CA PHE A 83 -6.84 24.78 1.26
C PHE A 83 -7.90 24.14 0.37
N ALA A 84 -8.00 24.55 -0.88
CA ALA A 84 -9.05 24.09 -1.79
C ALA A 84 -8.87 22.63 -2.22
N SER A 85 -9.16 21.71 -1.33
CA SER A 85 -9.17 20.25 -1.54
C SER A 85 -10.21 19.60 -0.63
N PRO A 86 -10.96 18.59 -1.10
CA PRO A 86 -11.88 17.82 -0.26
C PRO A 86 -11.14 16.95 0.78
N TYR A 87 -9.85 16.75 0.58
CA TYR A 87 -8.98 15.98 1.48
C TYR A 87 -8.26 16.84 2.51
N ALA A 88 -8.35 18.15 2.45
CA ALA A 88 -7.71 19.02 3.42
C ALA A 88 -8.50 19.06 4.75
N VAL A 89 -7.77 18.99 5.83
CA VAL A 89 -8.34 19.19 7.19
C VAL A 89 -9.12 20.50 7.30
N PRO A 90 -10.06 20.64 8.26
CA PRO A 90 -10.70 21.91 8.56
C PRO A 90 -9.68 23.00 8.84
N CYS A 91 -9.95 24.20 8.34
CA CYS A 91 -9.02 25.31 8.47
C CYS A 91 -8.84 25.74 9.95
N ILE A 92 -7.62 26.19 10.24
CA ILE A 92 -7.30 26.84 11.53
C ILE A 92 -6.85 28.28 11.30
N ALA A 93 -7.13 29.14 12.28
CA ALA A 93 -6.57 30.49 12.30
C ALA A 93 -5.06 30.40 12.49
N LYS A 94 -4.34 31.33 11.84
CA LYS A 94 -2.88 31.42 11.97
C LYS A 94 -2.46 31.36 13.44
N PHE A 95 -1.67 30.37 13.78
CA PHE A 95 -1.16 30.17 15.11
C PHE A 95 -0.13 31.27 15.48
N THR A 96 -0.23 31.81 16.70
CA THR A 96 0.66 32.84 17.19
C THR A 96 1.28 32.50 18.56
N GLY A 97 1.05 31.27 19.05
CA GLY A 97 1.54 30.79 20.34
C GLY A 97 2.97 30.25 20.32
N ASN A 98 3.38 29.65 21.41
CA ASN A 98 4.63 28.90 21.50
C ASN A 98 4.41 27.46 20.99
N ASN A 99 5.21 27.02 20.04
CA ASN A 99 5.12 25.67 19.46
C ASN A 99 5.90 24.58 20.21
N GLY A 100 6.43 24.90 21.41
CA GLY A 100 7.17 23.96 22.22
C GLY A 100 8.64 23.75 21.83
N GLY A 101 9.09 24.28 20.68
CA GLY A 101 10.48 24.14 20.21
C GLY A 101 10.79 22.74 19.69
N ALA A 102 11.79 22.09 20.28
CA ALA A 102 12.17 20.71 19.96
C ALA A 102 11.31 19.73 20.77
N THR A 103 10.14 19.39 20.24
CA THR A 103 9.13 18.56 20.94
C THR A 103 9.36 17.07 20.76
N TYR A 104 10.12 16.68 19.73
CA TYR A 104 10.49 15.30 19.44
C TYR A 104 11.76 15.25 18.57
N ASP A 105 12.34 14.06 18.36
CA ASP A 105 13.44 13.90 17.40
C ASP A 105 12.97 14.30 15.99
N GLY A 106 13.82 14.95 15.23
CA GLY A 106 13.46 15.53 13.93
C GLY A 106 12.56 16.77 13.96
N VAL A 107 12.15 17.25 15.15
CA VAL A 107 11.30 18.42 15.31
C VAL A 107 12.04 19.54 16.04
N THR A 108 12.06 20.73 15.44
CA THR A 108 12.60 21.95 16.05
C THR A 108 11.53 23.04 16.11
N SER A 109 11.84 24.21 16.64
CA SER A 109 10.93 25.37 16.59
C SER A 109 10.64 25.86 15.16
N LYS A 110 11.41 25.43 14.15
CA LYS A 110 11.32 25.92 12.76
C LYS A 110 11.15 24.83 11.72
N GLN A 111 11.47 23.58 12.03
CA GLN A 111 11.51 22.50 11.05
C GLN A 111 10.92 21.20 11.60
N ILE A 112 10.33 20.43 10.70
CA ILE A 112 9.96 19.03 10.84
C ILE A 112 10.73 18.29 9.76
N VAL A 113 11.63 17.40 10.13
CA VAL A 113 12.46 16.63 9.19
C VAL A 113 11.73 15.32 8.88
N LEU A 114 11.48 15.09 7.61
CA LEU A 114 11.02 13.79 7.10
C LEU A 114 12.10 13.19 6.21
N THR A 115 12.08 11.88 6.05
CA THR A 115 13.02 11.18 5.15
C THR A 115 12.26 10.36 4.14
N THR A 116 12.62 10.53 2.86
CA THR A 116 12.20 9.66 1.76
C THR A 116 13.24 8.55 1.57
N ARG A 117 12.82 7.30 1.64
CA ARG A 117 13.65 6.13 1.34
C ARG A 117 13.77 5.96 -0.18
N MET A 118 15.00 5.88 -0.68
CA MET A 118 15.32 5.66 -2.09
C MET A 118 15.95 4.28 -2.24
N PHE A 119 15.23 3.37 -2.85
CA PHE A 119 15.73 2.01 -3.04
C PHE A 119 16.74 1.92 -4.18
N PRO A 120 17.82 1.12 -3.99
CA PRO A 120 18.78 0.89 -5.06
C PRO A 120 18.12 0.15 -6.23
N THR A 121 18.45 0.55 -7.44
CA THR A 121 17.93 -0.08 -8.66
C THR A 121 18.50 -1.50 -8.79
N THR A 122 17.66 -2.50 -8.65
CA THR A 122 18.00 -3.91 -8.89
C THR A 122 17.70 -4.31 -10.32
N ALA A 123 18.23 -5.45 -10.80
CA ALA A 123 17.93 -5.93 -12.16
C ALA A 123 16.42 -6.13 -12.40
N ASN A 124 15.70 -6.61 -11.39
CA ASN A 124 14.23 -6.76 -11.47
C ASN A 124 13.52 -5.41 -11.44
N LEU A 125 13.98 -4.47 -10.63
CA LEU A 125 13.46 -3.11 -10.61
C LEU A 125 13.79 -2.37 -11.93
N GLN A 126 14.99 -2.59 -12.53
CA GLN A 126 15.33 -2.06 -13.86
C GLN A 126 14.37 -2.54 -14.94
N LEU A 127 13.98 -3.82 -14.90
CA LEU A 127 13.00 -4.36 -15.83
C LEU A 127 11.63 -3.70 -15.62
N ALA A 128 11.15 -3.65 -14.39
CA ALA A 128 9.89 -2.98 -14.04
C ALA A 128 9.91 -1.48 -14.36
N GLU A 129 11.03 -0.79 -14.11
CA GLU A 129 11.21 0.62 -14.50
C GLU A 129 11.22 0.80 -16.02
N ALA A 130 11.86 -0.10 -16.77
CA ALA A 130 11.87 -0.06 -18.23
C ALA A 130 10.47 -0.30 -18.81
N GLU A 131 9.71 -1.24 -18.25
CA GLU A 131 8.33 -1.51 -18.62
C GLU A 131 7.40 -0.34 -18.24
N ALA A 132 7.55 0.23 -17.05
CA ALA A 132 6.83 1.42 -16.61
C ALA A 132 7.12 2.63 -17.52
N GLN A 133 8.38 2.84 -17.90
CA GLN A 133 8.77 3.88 -18.86
C GLN A 133 8.18 3.62 -20.25
N ALA A 134 8.20 2.37 -20.72
CA ALA A 134 7.56 1.98 -21.96
C ALA A 134 6.03 2.17 -21.91
N ALA A 135 5.44 2.03 -20.72
CA ALA A 135 4.04 2.34 -20.45
C ALA A 135 3.76 3.86 -20.29
N GLY A 136 4.80 4.71 -20.25
CA GLY A 136 4.67 6.17 -20.11
C GLY A 136 4.53 6.65 -18.68
N VAL A 137 4.89 5.81 -17.71
CA VAL A 137 4.94 6.17 -16.28
C VAL A 137 6.23 6.94 -15.98
N ALA A 138 6.16 7.95 -15.14
CA ALA A 138 7.33 8.75 -14.78
C ALA A 138 8.30 7.96 -13.90
N ILE A 139 9.60 8.20 -14.16
CA ILE A 139 10.65 7.66 -13.31
C ILE A 139 10.62 8.33 -11.91
N PRO A 140 11.12 7.64 -10.89
CA PRO A 140 11.14 8.13 -9.51
C PRO A 140 11.62 9.57 -9.33
N GLN A 141 12.70 9.96 -9.95
CA GLN A 141 13.27 11.31 -9.83
C GLN A 141 12.33 12.44 -10.30
N VAL A 142 11.50 12.15 -11.31
CA VAL A 142 10.51 13.12 -11.81
C VAL A 142 9.39 13.29 -10.78
N SER A 143 8.94 12.21 -10.15
CA SER A 143 7.93 12.27 -9.11
C SER A 143 8.43 13.04 -7.88
N LEU A 144 9.72 12.87 -7.47
CA LEU A 144 10.32 13.70 -6.41
C LEU A 144 10.29 15.19 -6.75
N GLN A 145 10.68 15.56 -7.99
CA GLN A 145 10.66 16.97 -8.41
C GLN A 145 9.25 17.56 -8.38
N VAL A 146 8.25 16.78 -8.78
CA VAL A 146 6.84 17.18 -8.67
C VAL A 146 6.42 17.30 -7.21
N GLY A 147 6.80 16.34 -6.36
CA GLY A 147 6.56 16.36 -4.91
C GLY A 147 7.15 17.60 -4.23
N GLU A 148 8.36 18.01 -4.62
CA GLU A 148 8.97 19.26 -4.09
C GLU A 148 8.13 20.51 -4.37
N VAL A 149 7.45 20.59 -5.51
CA VAL A 149 6.54 21.71 -5.84
C VAL A 149 5.37 21.72 -4.85
N PHE A 150 4.79 20.56 -4.55
CA PHE A 150 3.70 20.45 -3.59
C PHE A 150 4.15 20.76 -2.17
N ILE A 151 5.30 20.25 -1.73
CA ILE A 151 5.85 20.52 -0.38
C ILE A 151 6.06 22.03 -0.18
N LYS A 152 6.64 22.71 -1.17
CA LYS A 152 6.82 24.18 -1.13
C LYS A 152 5.48 24.92 -1.01
N TYR A 153 4.44 24.42 -1.65
CA TYR A 153 3.09 24.98 -1.56
C TYR A 153 2.44 24.67 -0.21
N PHE A 154 2.48 23.42 0.24
CA PHE A 154 1.86 22.99 1.49
C PHE A 154 2.50 23.67 2.71
N ASN A 155 3.79 23.87 2.71
CA ASN A 155 4.49 24.69 3.71
C ASN A 155 3.98 26.15 3.82
N LYS A 156 3.27 26.65 2.80
CA LYS A 156 2.68 27.99 2.81
C LYS A 156 1.22 28.02 3.23
N VAL A 157 0.49 26.92 2.99
CA VAL A 157 -0.98 26.90 3.18
C VAL A 157 -1.41 26.15 4.43
N PHE A 158 -0.66 25.15 4.86
CA PHE A 158 -0.89 24.51 6.16
C PHE A 158 -0.26 25.30 7.30
N ASP A 159 -0.92 25.35 8.44
CA ASP A 159 -0.33 25.94 9.64
C ASP A 159 0.40 24.85 10.44
N LEU A 160 1.70 24.79 10.25
CA LEU A 160 2.58 23.88 10.99
C LEU A 160 3.17 24.56 12.24
N TYR A 161 2.44 25.53 12.80
CA TYR A 161 2.77 26.20 14.05
C TYR A 161 4.13 26.90 14.03
N GLY A 162 4.44 27.54 12.89
CA GLY A 162 5.72 28.22 12.67
C GLY A 162 6.87 27.33 12.20
N ARG A 163 6.60 26.05 11.93
CA ARG A 163 7.56 25.09 11.35
C ARG A 163 7.36 24.94 9.84
N GLN A 164 8.33 24.33 9.19
CA GLN A 164 8.25 23.87 7.80
C GLN A 164 8.72 22.42 7.70
N VAL A 165 8.08 21.64 6.85
CA VAL A 165 8.55 20.31 6.47
C VAL A 165 9.78 20.45 5.60
N VAL A 166 10.82 19.70 5.93
CA VAL A 166 12.06 19.53 5.16
C VAL A 166 12.24 18.06 4.88
N ILE A 167 12.36 17.70 3.59
CA ILE A 167 12.59 16.32 3.17
C ILE A 167 14.09 16.07 3.00
N LYS A 168 14.57 14.94 3.54
CA LYS A 168 15.87 14.36 3.25
C LYS A 168 15.67 13.10 2.42
N THR A 169 16.51 12.86 1.45
CA THR A 169 16.57 11.57 0.74
C THR A 169 17.61 10.66 1.37
N TYR A 170 17.30 9.39 1.47
CA TYR A 170 18.19 8.36 2.01
C TYR A 170 18.23 7.15 1.08
N ASN A 171 19.41 6.79 0.60
CA ASN A 171 19.60 5.58 -0.19
C ASN A 171 19.61 4.37 0.74
N THR A 172 18.62 3.49 0.61
CA THR A 172 18.42 2.33 1.50
C THR A 172 19.51 1.28 1.32
N GLN A 173 19.76 0.53 2.39
CA GLN A 173 20.52 -0.74 2.32
C GLN A 173 19.59 -1.89 1.93
N ALA A 174 18.30 -1.73 2.20
CA ALA A 174 17.29 -2.72 1.91
C ALA A 174 16.93 -2.77 0.43
N ASN A 175 16.40 -3.92 0.00
CA ASN A 175 15.87 -4.15 -1.34
C ASN A 175 14.35 -4.12 -1.26
N SER A 176 13.69 -3.26 -2.05
CA SER A 176 12.24 -3.09 -2.02
C SER A 176 11.47 -4.38 -2.29
N THR A 177 11.91 -5.18 -3.26
CA THR A 177 11.28 -6.46 -3.59
C THR A 177 11.40 -7.46 -2.44
N ALA A 178 12.57 -7.55 -1.81
CA ALA A 178 12.76 -8.43 -0.65
C ALA A 178 11.87 -8.00 0.53
N GLU A 179 11.80 -6.70 0.81
CA GLU A 179 10.92 -6.17 1.86
C GLU A 179 9.44 -6.43 1.57
N ALA A 180 8.97 -6.19 0.35
CA ALA A 180 7.58 -6.45 -0.03
C ALA A 180 7.19 -7.93 0.13
N LEU A 181 8.15 -8.83 0.04
CA LEU A 181 8.00 -10.26 0.29
C LEU A 181 8.26 -10.66 1.76
N GLY A 182 8.32 -9.69 2.67
CA GLY A 182 8.55 -9.93 4.11
C GLY A 182 9.98 -10.36 4.46
N GLN A 183 10.95 -10.08 3.58
CA GLN A 183 12.36 -10.44 3.74
C GLN A 183 13.21 -9.19 4.02
N GLY A 184 14.51 -9.39 4.26
CA GLY A 184 15.44 -8.27 4.43
C GLY A 184 15.31 -7.50 5.75
N GLN A 185 14.77 -8.13 6.80
CA GLN A 185 14.54 -7.51 8.11
C GLN A 185 15.78 -6.78 8.67
N ALA A 186 16.97 -7.37 8.53
CA ALA A 186 18.20 -6.76 9.07
C ALA A 186 18.55 -5.44 8.38
N GLN A 187 18.39 -5.36 7.06
CA GLN A 187 18.65 -4.16 6.26
C GLN A 187 17.57 -3.10 6.53
N ALA A 188 16.30 -3.50 6.58
CA ALA A 188 15.20 -2.62 6.94
C ALA A 188 15.39 -1.98 8.33
N CYS A 189 15.83 -2.76 9.32
CA CYS A 189 16.14 -2.23 10.65
C CYS A 189 17.37 -1.29 10.64
N ALA A 190 18.38 -1.59 9.85
CA ALA A 190 19.54 -0.70 9.71
C ALA A 190 19.14 0.64 9.07
N ASP A 191 18.22 0.61 8.10
CA ASP A 191 17.67 1.82 7.50
C ASP A 191 16.86 2.63 8.51
N ALA A 192 15.94 2.01 9.27
CA ALA A 192 15.15 2.68 10.31
C ALA A 192 16.06 3.33 11.37
N ALA A 193 17.05 2.58 11.87
CA ALA A 193 18.03 3.09 12.82
C ALA A 193 18.83 4.28 12.27
N THR A 194 19.23 4.24 10.99
CA THR A 194 19.95 5.35 10.35
C THR A 194 19.08 6.59 10.23
N ILE A 195 17.82 6.41 9.80
CA ILE A 195 16.86 7.51 9.64
C ILE A 195 16.56 8.19 10.98
N SER A 196 16.34 7.41 12.03
CA SER A 196 16.07 7.95 13.35
C SER A 196 17.32 8.57 14.00
N THR A 197 18.45 7.83 14.09
CA THR A 197 19.58 8.25 14.95
C THR A 197 20.63 9.10 14.25
N GLN A 198 20.78 9.01 12.91
CA GLN A 198 21.79 9.76 12.17
C GLN A 198 21.18 10.93 11.37
N LEU A 199 20.01 10.69 10.75
CA LEU A 199 19.32 11.73 10.01
C LEU A 199 18.41 12.58 10.92
N HIS A 200 18.16 12.12 12.13
CA HIS A 200 17.26 12.80 13.08
C HIS A 200 15.95 13.19 12.39
N SER A 201 15.20 12.21 11.90
CA SER A 201 13.94 12.43 11.21
C SER A 201 12.76 12.13 12.13
N PHE A 202 11.73 12.96 12.04
CA PHE A 202 10.47 12.72 12.72
C PHE A 202 9.73 11.53 12.12
N ALA A 203 9.77 11.43 10.79
CA ALA A 203 9.10 10.36 10.10
C ALA A 203 9.80 9.94 8.79
N GLU A 204 9.51 8.73 8.35
CA GLU A 204 9.63 8.29 6.97
C GLU A 204 8.32 8.63 6.25
N ASP A 205 8.39 9.18 5.03
CA ASP A 205 7.25 9.82 4.37
C ASP A 205 6.48 8.91 3.41
N GLY A 206 6.97 7.73 3.10
CA GLY A 206 6.33 6.79 2.20
C GLY A 206 6.16 7.25 0.76
N LEU A 207 6.81 8.33 0.33
CA LEU A 207 6.67 8.88 -1.02
C LEU A 207 7.28 7.96 -2.09
N TYR A 208 8.21 7.11 -1.69
CA TYR A 208 8.95 6.23 -2.57
C TYR A 208 8.99 4.81 -2.04
N GLY A 209 8.19 3.96 -2.67
CA GLY A 209 8.22 2.54 -2.37
C GLY A 209 7.63 2.19 -1.02
N GLY A 210 6.42 2.51 -0.78
CA GLY A 210 5.52 2.12 0.30
C GLY A 210 6.11 1.46 1.56
N GLY A 211 5.45 1.59 2.66
CA GLY A 211 5.81 0.86 3.88
C GLY A 211 5.83 -0.64 3.64
N THR A 212 6.79 -1.30 4.22
CA THR A 212 6.93 -2.75 4.15
C THR A 212 6.92 -3.33 5.54
N GLY A 213 6.42 -4.55 5.69
CA GLY A 213 6.33 -5.21 6.98
C GLY A 213 7.64 -5.19 7.79
N PRO A 214 8.77 -5.55 7.19
CA PRO A 214 10.08 -5.48 7.85
C PRO A 214 10.44 -4.08 8.34
N PHE A 215 10.20 -3.04 7.54
CA PHE A 215 10.56 -1.68 7.93
C PHE A 215 9.63 -1.13 9.01
N SER A 216 8.31 -1.31 8.89
CA SER A 216 7.32 -0.81 9.85
C SER A 216 7.59 -1.30 11.29
N GLN A 217 7.98 -2.56 11.45
CA GLN A 217 8.38 -3.10 12.75
C GLN A 217 9.59 -2.36 13.32
N CYS A 218 10.60 -2.11 12.50
CA CYS A 218 11.83 -1.45 12.95
C CYS A 218 11.62 0.03 13.19
N ALA A 219 10.85 0.71 12.34
CA ALA A 219 10.49 2.11 12.53
C ALA A 219 9.79 2.33 13.89
N ALA A 220 8.80 1.49 14.21
CA ALA A 220 8.13 1.56 15.52
C ALA A 220 9.08 1.30 16.70
N ASN A 221 10.00 0.33 16.57
CA ASN A 221 10.99 0.02 17.61
C ASN A 221 11.99 1.16 17.81
N ASP A 222 12.35 1.88 16.75
CA ASP A 222 13.25 3.02 16.76
C ASP A 222 12.52 4.35 17.02
N HIS A 223 11.23 4.29 17.38
CA HIS A 223 10.38 5.44 17.66
C HIS A 223 10.28 6.43 16.48
N LEU A 224 10.44 5.95 15.27
CA LEU A 224 10.29 6.69 14.01
C LEU A 224 8.85 6.57 13.51
N VAL A 225 8.21 7.68 13.18
CA VAL A 225 6.89 7.63 12.51
C VAL A 225 7.05 7.16 11.08
N GLU A 226 6.11 6.37 10.61
CA GLU A 226 6.00 5.92 9.22
C GLU A 226 4.62 6.26 8.69
N PHE A 227 4.56 6.99 7.57
CA PHE A 227 3.30 7.48 6.98
C PHE A 227 2.71 6.58 5.89
N ASN A 228 3.31 5.49 5.57
CA ASN A 228 2.77 4.58 4.54
C ASN A 228 3.09 3.12 4.90
N GLY A 229 2.67 2.73 6.10
CA GLY A 229 2.80 1.36 6.59
C GLY A 229 2.16 0.33 5.66
N ASP A 230 2.59 -0.91 5.78
CA ASP A 230 2.18 -2.01 4.92
C ASP A 230 0.66 -2.24 4.97
N GLY A 231 -0.04 -1.96 3.88
CA GLY A 231 -1.48 -2.15 3.76
C GLY A 231 -1.95 -3.60 3.94
N TYR A 232 -1.06 -4.59 3.81
CA TYR A 232 -1.39 -5.98 4.12
C TYR A 232 -1.35 -6.31 5.62
N TYR A 233 -0.93 -5.40 6.48
CA TYR A 233 -1.14 -5.58 7.90
C TYR A 233 -2.62 -5.52 8.26
N ASN A 234 -3.05 -6.36 9.19
CA ASN A 234 -4.36 -6.21 9.81
C ASN A 234 -4.35 -5.08 10.85
N GLU A 235 -5.54 -4.56 11.15
CA GLU A 235 -5.69 -3.49 12.16
C GLU A 235 -5.05 -3.83 13.51
N GLY A 236 -5.09 -5.10 13.94
CA GLY A 236 -4.43 -5.52 15.19
C GLY A 236 -2.91 -5.34 15.15
N THR A 237 -2.29 -5.54 14.00
CA THR A 237 -0.85 -5.26 13.81
C THR A 237 -0.58 -3.77 13.87
N PHE A 238 -1.33 -2.94 13.14
CA PHE A 238 -1.22 -1.48 13.24
C PHE A 238 -1.39 -0.99 14.67
N GLN A 239 -2.38 -1.49 15.39
CA GLN A 239 -2.57 -1.15 16.81
C GLN A 239 -1.36 -1.52 17.67
N SER A 240 -0.66 -2.61 17.37
CA SER A 240 0.55 -3.00 18.09
C SER A 240 1.74 -2.09 17.81
N LEU A 241 1.73 -1.38 16.68
CA LEU A 241 2.77 -0.44 16.25
C LEU A 241 2.41 1.04 16.55
N ASN A 242 1.23 1.29 17.14
CA ASN A 242 0.78 2.63 17.54
C ASN A 242 1.75 3.25 18.57
N PRO A 243 2.11 4.54 18.46
CA PRO A 243 1.57 5.57 17.56
C PRO A 243 2.45 5.83 16.32
N TYR A 244 3.24 4.88 15.87
CA TYR A 244 4.30 5.13 14.91
C TYR A 244 3.93 4.80 13.46
N VAL A 245 3.07 3.80 13.19
CA VAL A 245 2.81 3.32 11.84
C VAL A 245 1.38 3.64 11.40
N TRP A 246 1.29 4.32 10.27
CA TRP A 246 0.04 4.83 9.70
C TRP A 246 0.00 4.55 8.20
N SER A 247 -1.19 4.38 7.61
CA SER A 247 -1.34 4.18 6.17
C SER A 247 -2.48 5.00 5.59
N LEU A 248 -2.33 5.37 4.32
CA LEU A 248 -3.40 6.00 3.54
C LEU A 248 -4.35 4.95 2.95
N THR A 249 -3.85 3.76 2.65
CA THR A 249 -4.61 2.64 2.07
C THR A 249 -5.43 1.90 3.13
N GLN A 250 -6.30 1.01 2.71
CA GLN A 250 -7.00 0.13 3.64
C GLN A 250 -6.05 -0.92 4.24
N ASP A 251 -6.37 -1.35 5.45
CA ASP A 251 -5.71 -2.52 6.03
C ASP A 251 -6.35 -3.82 5.52
N CYS A 252 -5.61 -4.90 5.70
CA CYS A 252 -6.01 -6.25 5.31
C CYS A 252 -7.39 -6.68 5.89
N THR A 253 -7.72 -6.25 7.10
CA THR A 253 -9.03 -6.58 7.71
C THR A 253 -10.17 -5.97 6.92
N ARG A 254 -9.98 -4.74 6.47
CA ARG A 254 -10.99 -4.01 5.70
C ARG A 254 -11.09 -4.52 4.28
N ILE A 255 -9.95 -4.74 3.61
CA ILE A 255 -9.89 -5.31 2.25
C ILE A 255 -10.61 -6.64 2.20
N SER A 256 -10.22 -7.60 3.04
CA SER A 256 -10.83 -8.94 3.07
C SER A 256 -12.30 -8.92 3.52
N SER A 257 -12.71 -7.94 4.33
CA SER A 257 -14.13 -7.77 4.69
C SER A 257 -14.96 -7.29 3.51
N ASN A 258 -14.48 -6.32 2.73
CA ASN A 258 -15.14 -5.86 1.52
C ASN A 258 -15.18 -6.96 0.46
N GLU A 259 -14.09 -7.66 0.26
CA GLU A 259 -13.99 -8.79 -0.66
C GLU A 259 -15.00 -9.89 -0.31
N THR A 260 -15.06 -10.29 0.96
CA THR A 260 -16.02 -11.31 1.41
C THR A 260 -17.46 -10.88 1.15
N GLU A 261 -17.79 -9.60 1.39
CA GLU A 261 -19.12 -9.06 1.11
C GLU A 261 -19.45 -9.05 -0.39
N VAL A 262 -18.49 -8.66 -1.23
CA VAL A 262 -18.65 -8.67 -2.70
C VAL A 262 -18.89 -10.10 -3.20
N VAL A 263 -18.07 -11.06 -2.75
CA VAL A 263 -18.23 -12.47 -3.11
C VAL A 263 -19.61 -12.99 -2.66
N ALA A 264 -19.99 -12.74 -1.41
CA ALA A 264 -21.26 -13.18 -0.84
C ALA A 264 -22.47 -12.57 -1.54
N ASN A 265 -22.43 -11.28 -1.85
CA ASN A 265 -23.57 -10.56 -2.41
C ASN A 265 -23.70 -10.75 -3.92
N MET A 266 -22.58 -10.73 -4.64
CA MET A 266 -22.61 -10.58 -6.09
C MET A 266 -22.18 -11.84 -6.86
N LEU A 267 -21.37 -12.75 -6.27
CA LEU A 267 -20.70 -13.80 -7.03
C LEU A 267 -21.13 -15.22 -6.66
N ILE A 268 -21.26 -15.53 -5.36
CA ILE A 268 -21.56 -16.89 -4.89
C ILE A 268 -22.90 -17.38 -5.45
N ASP A 269 -23.04 -18.68 -5.69
CA ASP A 269 -24.21 -19.36 -6.23
C ASP A 269 -24.71 -18.82 -7.59
N LYS A 270 -23.88 -18.06 -8.28
CA LYS A 270 -24.17 -17.52 -9.62
C LYS A 270 -23.19 -18.07 -10.64
N LYS A 271 -23.63 -18.18 -11.88
CA LYS A 271 -22.81 -18.70 -12.99
C LYS A 271 -21.64 -17.77 -13.31
N ALA A 272 -20.52 -18.35 -13.72
CA ALA A 272 -19.31 -17.63 -14.15
C ALA A 272 -19.46 -17.09 -15.59
N ILE A 273 -20.45 -16.23 -15.80
CA ILE A 273 -20.88 -15.78 -17.14
C ILE A 273 -19.81 -15.02 -17.94
N TYR A 274 -18.78 -14.52 -17.26
CA TYR A 274 -17.67 -13.77 -17.86
C TYR A 274 -16.40 -14.62 -18.05
N ALA A 275 -16.42 -15.93 -17.76
CA ALA A 275 -15.31 -16.80 -18.08
C ALA A 275 -15.07 -16.86 -19.61
N GLY A 276 -13.82 -16.91 -20.03
CA GLY A 276 -13.46 -17.03 -21.45
C GLY A 276 -13.85 -18.38 -22.03
N ASP A 277 -13.70 -19.46 -21.25
CA ASP A 277 -14.13 -20.80 -21.65
C ASP A 277 -15.67 -20.93 -21.59
N PRO A 278 -16.32 -21.25 -22.75
CA PRO A 278 -17.77 -21.46 -22.78
C PRO A 278 -18.28 -22.55 -21.83
N THR A 279 -17.46 -23.55 -21.51
CA THR A 279 -17.84 -24.62 -20.57
C THR A 279 -17.95 -24.09 -19.15
N LEU A 280 -17.04 -23.20 -18.74
CA LEU A 280 -17.06 -22.58 -17.42
C LEU A 280 -18.23 -21.60 -17.25
N ARG A 281 -18.69 -20.94 -18.33
CA ARG A 281 -19.83 -19.99 -18.26
C ARG A 281 -21.14 -20.64 -17.78
N GLY A 282 -21.29 -21.94 -18.01
CA GLY A 282 -22.44 -22.72 -17.60
C GLY A 282 -22.43 -23.17 -16.15
N GLU A 283 -21.28 -23.08 -15.48
CA GLU A 283 -21.08 -23.58 -14.14
C GLU A 283 -21.30 -22.50 -13.08
N ASN A 284 -21.71 -22.91 -11.88
CA ASN A 284 -21.69 -22.03 -10.72
C ASN A 284 -20.25 -21.72 -10.34
N ARG A 285 -20.02 -20.51 -9.84
CA ARG A 285 -18.67 -20.09 -9.46
C ARG A 285 -18.08 -21.01 -8.38
N LYS A 286 -16.89 -21.50 -8.69
CA LYS A 286 -15.95 -22.07 -7.75
C LYS A 286 -14.70 -21.21 -7.78
N PHE A 287 -14.23 -20.81 -6.61
CA PHE A 287 -13.19 -19.78 -6.49
C PHE A 287 -11.81 -20.42 -6.30
N GLY A 288 -10.81 -19.84 -6.96
CA GLY A 288 -9.40 -20.08 -6.68
C GLY A 288 -8.76 -18.80 -6.16
N SER A 289 -7.95 -18.88 -5.10
CA SER A 289 -7.22 -17.73 -4.59
C SER A 289 -5.72 -17.92 -4.79
N TYR A 290 -5.04 -16.90 -5.32
CA TYR A 290 -3.60 -16.95 -5.59
C TYR A 290 -2.88 -15.82 -4.86
N PHE A 291 -2.04 -16.17 -3.88
CA PHE A 291 -1.35 -15.18 -3.04
C PHE A 291 -0.02 -15.71 -2.48
N PRO A 292 0.94 -14.84 -2.09
CA PRO A 292 2.23 -15.27 -1.57
C PRO A 292 2.12 -15.85 -0.17
N ASN A 293 2.97 -16.83 0.13
CA ASN A 293 3.11 -17.41 1.47
C ASN A 293 3.89 -16.47 2.40
N VAL A 294 3.31 -15.31 2.67
CA VAL A 294 3.82 -14.27 3.57
C VAL A 294 2.83 -14.09 4.72
N PRO A 295 3.27 -13.94 5.97
CA PRO A 295 2.37 -13.89 7.13
C PRO A 295 1.23 -12.87 7.03
N ALA A 296 1.48 -11.71 6.44
CA ALA A 296 0.46 -10.68 6.24
C ALA A 296 -0.66 -11.17 5.32
N TYR A 297 -0.32 -11.71 4.14
CA TYR A 297 -1.29 -12.26 3.18
C TYR A 297 -2.06 -13.45 3.75
N ILE A 298 -1.36 -14.37 4.43
CA ILE A 298 -2.01 -15.50 5.11
C ILE A 298 -3.03 -15.00 6.16
N THR A 299 -2.73 -13.91 6.85
CA THR A 299 -3.66 -13.33 7.83
C THR A 299 -4.90 -12.74 7.16
N CYS A 300 -4.73 -12.09 5.99
CA CYS A 300 -5.84 -11.59 5.17
C CYS A 300 -6.75 -12.73 4.69
N ALA A 301 -6.17 -13.77 4.10
CA ALA A 301 -6.91 -14.93 3.63
C ALA A 301 -7.69 -15.62 4.78
N LYS A 302 -7.07 -15.75 5.96
CA LYS A 302 -7.78 -16.28 7.15
C LYS A 302 -8.92 -15.40 7.63
N ASN A 303 -8.80 -14.08 7.51
CA ASN A 303 -9.89 -13.16 7.83
C ASN A 303 -11.05 -13.33 6.84
N PHE A 304 -10.74 -13.42 5.54
CA PHE A 304 -11.73 -13.76 4.50
C PHE A 304 -12.46 -15.06 4.84
N GLN A 305 -11.73 -16.16 5.04
CA GLN A 305 -12.32 -17.47 5.37
C GLN A 305 -13.20 -17.42 6.61
N LYS A 306 -12.73 -16.76 7.67
CA LYS A 306 -13.52 -16.59 8.91
C LYS A 306 -14.82 -15.84 8.65
N LEU A 307 -14.80 -14.74 7.90
CA LEU A 307 -16.02 -13.97 7.59
C LEU A 307 -16.94 -14.76 6.65
N ALA A 308 -16.38 -15.43 5.65
CA ALA A 308 -17.10 -16.30 4.75
C ALA A 308 -17.89 -17.36 5.53
N GLU A 309 -17.26 -18.03 6.50
CA GLU A 309 -17.90 -19.05 7.31
C GLU A 309 -18.90 -18.46 8.31
N THR A 310 -18.47 -17.47 9.12
CA THR A 310 -19.23 -17.08 10.32
C THR A 310 -20.29 -16.02 10.07
N LYS A 311 -20.08 -15.14 9.08
CA LYS A 311 -21.00 -14.01 8.79
C LYS A 311 -21.87 -14.29 7.57
N TYR A 312 -21.29 -14.83 6.52
CA TYR A 312 -21.98 -14.99 5.23
C TYR A 312 -22.38 -16.43 4.95
N HIS A 313 -21.91 -17.41 5.75
CA HIS A 313 -22.22 -18.85 5.64
C HIS A 313 -21.95 -19.40 4.24
N LEU A 314 -20.82 -18.97 3.63
CA LEU A 314 -20.42 -19.40 2.31
C LEU A 314 -19.91 -20.85 2.33
N PRO A 315 -20.09 -21.60 1.23
CA PRO A 315 -19.62 -22.98 1.12
C PRO A 315 -18.10 -23.01 0.91
N LEU A 316 -17.32 -23.13 2.01
CA LEU A 316 -15.85 -23.08 1.95
C LEU A 316 -15.22 -24.15 1.04
N GLN A 317 -15.93 -25.25 0.76
CA GLN A 317 -15.51 -26.26 -0.21
C GLN A 317 -15.42 -25.74 -1.66
N ASP A 318 -16.03 -24.59 -1.95
CA ASP A 318 -15.98 -23.94 -3.26
C ASP A 318 -14.81 -22.97 -3.40
N PHE A 319 -13.93 -22.90 -2.39
CA PHE A 319 -12.73 -22.08 -2.38
C PHE A 319 -11.48 -22.96 -2.37
N VAL A 320 -10.59 -22.73 -3.33
CA VAL A 320 -9.33 -23.46 -3.53
C VAL A 320 -8.16 -22.48 -3.43
N ASP A 321 -7.45 -22.52 -2.30
CA ASP A 321 -6.31 -21.62 -2.10
C ASP A 321 -5.04 -22.20 -2.71
N TYR A 322 -4.27 -21.38 -3.37
CA TYR A 322 -2.90 -21.64 -3.78
C TYR A 322 -1.96 -20.57 -3.27
N THR A 323 -1.01 -20.97 -2.44
CA THR A 323 0.04 -20.07 -1.93
C THR A 323 1.37 -20.38 -2.61
N TYR A 324 2.07 -19.33 -3.03
CA TYR A 324 3.39 -19.47 -3.65
C TYR A 324 4.52 -18.95 -2.74
N SER A 325 5.71 -19.53 -2.93
CA SER A 325 6.91 -19.04 -2.23
C SER A 325 7.24 -17.62 -2.64
N PRO A 326 7.58 -16.71 -1.71
CA PRO A 326 8.01 -15.35 -2.03
C PRO A 326 9.44 -15.29 -2.61
N ASP A 327 9.80 -16.26 -3.44
CA ASP A 327 11.06 -16.34 -4.20
C ASP A 327 10.77 -16.14 -5.68
N ILE A 328 11.16 -14.98 -6.22
CA ILE A 328 10.92 -14.59 -7.62
C ILE A 328 11.39 -15.66 -8.62
N ALA A 329 12.47 -16.38 -8.31
CA ALA A 329 12.97 -17.46 -9.18
C ALA A 329 11.97 -18.61 -9.35
N THR A 330 11.01 -18.74 -8.43
CA THR A 330 9.98 -19.81 -8.45
C THR A 330 8.61 -19.34 -8.96
N PHE A 331 8.39 -18.06 -9.18
CA PHE A 331 7.07 -17.50 -9.51
C PHE A 331 6.45 -18.13 -10.74
N SER A 332 7.20 -18.25 -11.84
CA SER A 332 6.70 -18.86 -13.08
C SER A 332 6.28 -20.32 -12.88
N GLN A 333 7.04 -21.09 -12.12
CA GLN A 333 6.70 -22.48 -11.82
C GLN A 333 5.45 -22.54 -10.92
N SER A 334 5.37 -21.69 -9.92
CA SER A 334 4.23 -21.61 -9.01
C SER A 334 2.94 -21.25 -9.75
N ALA A 335 3.01 -20.28 -10.66
CA ALA A 335 1.87 -19.90 -11.51
C ALA A 335 1.37 -21.09 -12.36
N GLN A 336 2.29 -21.82 -13.01
CA GLN A 336 1.94 -23.02 -13.79
C GLN A 336 1.25 -24.09 -12.92
N GLN A 337 1.77 -24.35 -11.72
CA GLN A 337 1.19 -25.32 -10.80
C GLN A 337 -0.17 -24.88 -10.26
N ALA A 338 -0.34 -23.59 -9.95
CA ALA A 338 -1.62 -23.04 -9.54
C ALA A 338 -2.70 -23.26 -10.60
N ILE A 339 -2.40 -22.98 -11.86
CA ILE A 339 -3.35 -23.20 -12.97
C ILE A 339 -3.68 -24.67 -13.14
N VAL A 340 -2.70 -25.58 -13.04
CA VAL A 340 -2.97 -27.03 -13.07
C VAL A 340 -3.94 -27.43 -11.96
N GLN A 341 -3.74 -26.94 -10.74
CA GLN A 341 -4.61 -27.21 -9.61
C GLN A 341 -6.01 -26.62 -9.84
N PHE A 342 -6.12 -25.35 -10.18
CA PHE A 342 -7.40 -24.67 -10.38
C PHE A 342 -8.23 -25.34 -11.48
N LYS A 343 -7.59 -25.69 -12.59
CA LYS A 343 -8.25 -26.42 -13.69
C LYS A 343 -8.72 -27.80 -13.26
N ALA A 344 -7.90 -28.57 -12.53
CA ALA A 344 -8.26 -29.89 -12.04
C ALA A 344 -9.40 -29.86 -11.01
N GLU A 345 -9.46 -28.82 -10.18
CA GLU A 345 -10.51 -28.61 -9.18
C GLU A 345 -11.78 -27.98 -9.75
N GLY A 346 -11.78 -27.58 -11.04
CA GLY A 346 -12.94 -26.97 -11.70
C GLY A 346 -13.21 -25.54 -11.20
N VAL A 347 -12.16 -24.80 -10.84
CA VAL A 347 -12.27 -23.37 -10.51
C VAL A 347 -12.76 -22.60 -11.73
N THR A 348 -13.66 -21.68 -11.54
CA THR A 348 -14.26 -20.85 -12.62
C THR A 348 -13.91 -19.38 -12.48
N THR A 349 -13.54 -18.96 -11.28
CA THR A 349 -13.23 -17.56 -10.93
C THR A 349 -11.98 -17.54 -10.06
N VAL A 350 -10.92 -16.86 -10.51
CA VAL A 350 -9.65 -16.77 -9.79
C VAL A 350 -9.53 -15.39 -9.13
N ILE A 351 -9.36 -15.38 -7.82
CA ILE A 351 -9.11 -14.19 -7.01
C ILE A 351 -7.61 -13.89 -7.04
N ILE A 352 -7.26 -12.67 -7.43
CA ILE A 352 -5.88 -12.19 -7.49
C ILE A 352 -5.58 -11.39 -6.23
N GLY A 353 -4.92 -12.04 -5.26
CA GLY A 353 -4.38 -11.42 -4.04
C GLY A 353 -2.85 -11.33 -4.09
N SER A 354 -2.30 -10.86 -5.20
CA SER A 354 -0.86 -10.86 -5.46
C SER A 354 -0.39 -9.54 -6.06
N ASP A 355 0.92 -9.39 -6.24
CA ASP A 355 1.52 -8.29 -7.00
C ASP A 355 1.28 -8.43 -8.51
N PRO A 356 1.41 -7.34 -9.30
CA PRO A 356 1.13 -7.37 -10.74
C PRO A 356 2.00 -8.34 -11.53
N TYR A 357 3.26 -8.51 -11.14
CA TYR A 357 4.18 -9.41 -11.84
C TYR A 357 3.75 -10.87 -11.67
N SER A 358 3.41 -11.28 -10.44
CA SER A 358 2.91 -12.62 -10.15
C SER A 358 1.55 -12.87 -10.81
N ALA A 359 0.65 -11.87 -10.83
CA ALA A 359 -0.62 -11.92 -11.54
C ALA A 359 -0.42 -12.14 -13.04
N GLY A 360 0.49 -11.39 -13.66
CA GLY A 360 0.82 -11.54 -15.08
C GLY A 360 1.43 -12.90 -15.43
N LEU A 361 2.22 -13.49 -14.54
CA LEU A 361 2.71 -14.86 -14.75
C LEU A 361 1.58 -15.89 -14.65
N LEU A 362 0.61 -15.65 -13.77
CA LEU A 362 -0.55 -16.52 -13.61
C LEU A 362 -1.46 -16.49 -14.85
N THR A 363 -1.78 -15.32 -15.39
CA THR A 363 -2.59 -15.17 -16.61
C THR A 363 -1.89 -15.81 -17.82
N LYS A 364 -0.59 -15.59 -18.01
CA LYS A 364 0.22 -16.25 -19.04
C LYS A 364 0.24 -17.78 -18.90
N ALA A 365 0.31 -18.28 -17.67
CA ALA A 365 0.25 -19.73 -17.43
C ALA A 365 -1.14 -20.32 -17.74
N ALA A 366 -2.20 -19.56 -17.53
CA ALA A 366 -3.57 -19.94 -17.88
C ALA A 366 -3.75 -20.04 -19.40
N ALA A 367 -3.35 -19.00 -20.15
CA ALA A 367 -3.37 -19.00 -21.61
C ALA A 367 -2.56 -20.16 -22.20
N ALA A 368 -1.36 -20.44 -21.66
CA ALA A 368 -0.52 -21.55 -22.11
C ALA A 368 -1.14 -22.94 -21.86
N GLN A 369 -2.17 -23.04 -21.02
CA GLN A 369 -2.86 -24.27 -20.68
C GLN A 369 -4.31 -24.31 -21.21
N ASP A 370 -4.69 -23.40 -22.09
CA ASP A 370 -6.06 -23.27 -22.62
C ASP A 370 -7.09 -23.28 -21.48
N TYR A 371 -6.91 -22.41 -20.48
CA TYR A 371 -7.79 -22.30 -19.34
C TYR A 371 -8.14 -20.83 -19.12
N TYR A 372 -9.38 -20.45 -19.37
CA TYR A 372 -9.88 -19.06 -19.41
C TYR A 372 -10.97 -18.84 -18.36
N PRO A 373 -10.62 -18.69 -17.06
CA PRO A 373 -11.57 -18.40 -16.00
C PRO A 373 -12.00 -16.93 -15.99
N GLU A 374 -12.86 -16.56 -15.06
CA GLU A 374 -13.00 -15.16 -14.62
C GLU A 374 -11.82 -14.79 -13.73
N TRP A 375 -11.34 -13.55 -13.86
CA TRP A 375 -10.32 -12.97 -13.00
C TRP A 375 -10.94 -11.91 -12.10
N PHE A 376 -10.82 -12.10 -10.79
CA PHE A 376 -11.37 -11.18 -9.79
C PHE A 376 -10.23 -10.49 -9.03
N LEU A 377 -10.23 -9.15 -9.03
CA LEU A 377 -9.24 -8.34 -8.33
C LEU A 377 -9.68 -8.06 -6.90
N GLU A 378 -8.78 -8.19 -5.95
CA GLU A 378 -8.92 -7.52 -4.64
C GLU A 378 -8.75 -6.00 -4.76
N GLY A 379 -8.04 -5.53 -5.78
CA GLY A 379 -7.78 -4.10 -6.05
C GLY A 379 -6.72 -3.49 -5.16
N THR A 380 -5.70 -4.29 -4.85
CA THR A 380 -4.55 -3.92 -4.02
C THR A 380 -3.25 -4.11 -4.78
N ALA A 381 -2.14 -3.68 -4.21
CA ALA A 381 -0.79 -3.88 -4.74
C ALA A 381 -0.63 -3.47 -6.22
N LEU A 382 -1.31 -2.42 -6.65
CA LEU A 382 -1.25 -1.88 -8.03
C LEU A 382 -1.84 -2.80 -9.11
N THR A 383 -2.55 -3.85 -8.76
CA THR A 383 -3.19 -4.75 -9.75
C THR A 383 -4.35 -4.11 -10.49
N ASP A 384 -4.91 -3.03 -9.93
CA ASP A 384 -5.98 -2.21 -10.51
C ASP A 384 -5.47 -1.00 -11.33
N GLU A 385 -4.19 -1.00 -11.69
CA GLU A 385 -3.58 0.03 -12.55
C GLU A 385 -3.50 -0.41 -14.01
N ASP A 386 -3.86 0.49 -14.94
CA ASP A 386 -3.83 0.23 -16.38
C ASP A 386 -2.46 -0.30 -16.86
N GLN A 387 -1.39 0.35 -16.40
CA GLN A 387 -0.03 -0.01 -16.80
C GLN A 387 0.39 -1.39 -16.29
N SER A 388 -0.12 -1.83 -15.16
CA SER A 388 0.15 -3.16 -14.61
C SER A 388 -0.40 -4.24 -15.53
N VAL A 389 -1.67 -4.14 -15.90
CA VAL A 389 -2.31 -5.08 -16.83
C VAL A 389 -1.65 -5.03 -18.20
N GLN A 390 -1.39 -3.83 -18.73
CA GLN A 390 -0.74 -3.63 -20.04
C GLN A 390 0.68 -4.21 -20.11
N ALA A 391 1.41 -4.23 -19.00
CA ALA A 391 2.80 -4.68 -18.96
C ALA A 391 2.95 -6.18 -18.67
N PHE A 392 2.09 -6.71 -17.82
CA PHE A 392 2.32 -8.02 -17.22
C PHE A 392 1.31 -9.08 -17.67
N ASP A 393 0.03 -8.75 -17.82
CA ASP A 393 -1.01 -9.74 -18.06
C ASP A 393 -1.07 -10.26 -19.50
N ASP A 394 -1.65 -11.44 -19.67
CA ASP A 394 -1.97 -11.97 -20.99
C ASP A 394 -3.25 -11.33 -21.52
N PRO A 395 -3.22 -10.68 -22.71
CA PRO A 395 -4.40 -9.99 -23.23
C PRO A 395 -5.60 -10.91 -23.49
N THR A 396 -5.36 -12.17 -23.82
CA THR A 396 -6.45 -13.13 -24.10
C THR A 396 -7.16 -13.59 -22.84
N GLU A 397 -6.49 -13.47 -21.68
CA GLU A 397 -7.04 -13.82 -20.38
C GLU A 397 -7.83 -12.69 -19.75
N VAL A 398 -7.39 -11.45 -19.96
CA VAL A 398 -8.00 -10.32 -19.25
C VAL A 398 -9.12 -9.63 -20.03
N ASP A 399 -9.14 -9.76 -21.37
CA ASP A 399 -10.15 -9.13 -22.22
C ASP A 399 -11.53 -9.75 -22.01
N ASN A 400 -12.46 -8.96 -21.46
CA ASN A 400 -13.81 -9.36 -21.06
C ASN A 400 -13.90 -10.35 -19.88
N HIS A 401 -12.80 -10.57 -19.14
CA HIS A 401 -12.73 -11.57 -18.07
C HIS A 401 -12.23 -11.02 -16.74
N LEU A 402 -11.59 -9.85 -16.74
CA LEU A 402 -10.98 -9.24 -15.55
C LEU A 402 -11.89 -8.16 -14.96
N PHE A 403 -12.30 -8.33 -13.71
CA PHE A 403 -13.11 -7.38 -12.96
C PHE A 403 -12.85 -7.54 -11.46
N GLY A 404 -13.36 -6.61 -10.64
CA GLY A 404 -13.22 -6.73 -9.19
C GLY A 404 -13.33 -5.41 -8.47
N MET A 405 -12.60 -5.28 -7.37
CA MET A 405 -12.56 -4.07 -6.57
C MET A 405 -11.35 -3.20 -6.93
N SER A 406 -11.45 -1.92 -6.63
CA SER A 406 -10.35 -0.96 -6.66
C SER A 406 -10.47 -0.05 -5.45
N GLU A 407 -9.45 -0.07 -4.62
CA GLU A 407 -9.42 0.70 -3.38
C GLU A 407 -9.22 2.19 -3.67
N LEU A 408 -8.16 2.51 -4.39
CA LEU A 408 -7.74 3.89 -4.59
C LEU A 408 -8.48 4.60 -5.72
N SER A 409 -9.05 3.95 -6.64
CA SER A 409 -9.53 4.38 -7.94
C SER A 409 -8.49 4.21 -9.04
N PRO A 410 -8.93 3.82 -10.23
CA PRO A 410 -8.04 3.71 -11.35
C PRO A 410 -7.25 5.00 -11.57
N PRO A 411 -5.97 4.94 -11.87
CA PRO A 411 -5.12 6.11 -12.07
C PRO A 411 -5.62 7.09 -13.15
N THR A 412 -6.49 6.63 -14.04
CA THR A 412 -7.18 7.48 -15.02
C THR A 412 -7.93 8.66 -14.39
N GLU A 413 -8.28 8.56 -13.12
CA GLU A 413 -8.94 9.62 -12.37
C GLU A 413 -7.97 10.35 -11.42
N THR A 414 -6.89 9.69 -10.99
CA THR A 414 -5.96 10.21 -9.97
C THR A 414 -4.74 10.89 -10.56
N THR A 415 -4.40 10.60 -11.82
CA THR A 415 -3.23 11.18 -12.50
C THR A 415 -3.64 12.05 -13.70
N GLY A 416 -2.68 12.80 -14.23
CA GLY A 416 -2.86 13.62 -15.42
C GLY A 416 -3.35 15.05 -15.14
N PRO A 417 -3.57 15.83 -16.20
CA PRO A 417 -3.80 17.28 -16.10
C PRO A 417 -5.11 17.67 -15.42
N ASP A 418 -6.11 16.80 -15.46
CA ASP A 418 -7.44 17.05 -14.88
C ASP A 418 -7.60 16.57 -13.44
N SER A 419 -6.60 15.84 -12.93
CA SER A 419 -6.54 15.41 -11.54
C SER A 419 -6.40 16.60 -10.57
N LEU A 420 -6.62 16.37 -9.28
CA LEU A 420 -6.35 17.39 -8.25
C LEU A 420 -4.88 17.81 -8.27
N ALA A 421 -3.97 16.83 -8.36
CA ALA A 421 -2.54 17.07 -8.48
C ALA A 421 -2.20 17.88 -9.74
N GLY A 422 -2.72 17.47 -10.90
CA GLY A 422 -2.45 18.14 -12.18
C GLY A 422 -2.95 19.58 -12.23
N LYS A 423 -4.15 19.84 -11.74
CA LYS A 423 -4.71 21.20 -11.64
C LYS A 423 -3.89 22.09 -10.71
N LEU A 424 -3.49 21.55 -9.55
CA LEU A 424 -2.65 22.30 -8.61
C LEU A 424 -1.26 22.55 -9.18
N TYR A 425 -0.61 21.53 -9.76
CA TYR A 425 0.71 21.67 -10.38
C TYR A 425 0.73 22.75 -11.47
N LYS A 426 -0.27 22.73 -12.38
CA LYS A 426 -0.43 23.76 -13.41
C LYS A 426 -0.61 25.15 -12.83
N LYS A 427 -1.40 25.27 -11.76
CA LYS A 427 -1.58 26.56 -11.06
C LYS A 427 -0.27 27.08 -10.45
N LEU A 428 0.58 26.19 -9.93
CA LEU A 428 1.81 26.56 -9.24
C LEU A 428 2.98 26.85 -10.19
N THR A 429 3.06 26.11 -11.32
CA THR A 429 4.21 26.12 -12.22
C THR A 429 3.92 26.76 -13.59
N GLY A 430 2.65 26.84 -13.99
CA GLY A 430 2.24 27.18 -15.36
C GLY A 430 2.36 26.02 -16.35
N HIS A 431 2.89 24.86 -15.94
CA HIS A 431 3.15 23.71 -16.79
C HIS A 431 2.15 22.57 -16.52
N THR A 432 1.96 21.71 -17.51
CA THR A 432 1.24 20.44 -17.32
C THR A 432 2.07 19.50 -16.46
N ILE A 433 1.43 18.78 -15.55
CA ILE A 433 2.11 17.77 -14.73
C ILE A 433 2.69 16.67 -15.64
N PRO A 434 3.91 16.16 -15.38
CA PRO A 434 4.48 15.07 -16.15
C PRO A 434 3.56 13.84 -16.17
N LYS A 435 3.53 13.13 -17.28
CA LYS A 435 2.69 11.93 -17.44
C LYS A 435 3.06 10.86 -16.41
N GLY A 436 2.05 10.15 -15.92
CA GLY A 436 2.23 9.02 -15.03
C GLY A 436 2.74 9.39 -13.64
N THR A 437 2.62 10.67 -13.22
CA THR A 437 2.96 11.07 -11.87
C THR A 437 1.94 12.05 -11.29
N ASP A 438 1.60 11.85 -10.04
CA ASP A 438 0.95 12.85 -9.17
C ASP A 438 1.95 13.45 -8.17
N GLY A 439 3.20 13.00 -8.20
CA GLY A 439 4.26 13.43 -7.29
C GLY A 439 4.00 13.11 -5.83
N GLY A 440 3.26 12.03 -5.56
CA GLY A 440 2.86 11.67 -4.19
C GLY A 440 1.87 12.66 -3.58
N TYR A 441 1.06 13.33 -4.40
CA TYR A 441 0.13 14.37 -3.94
C TYR A 441 -0.76 13.93 -2.77
N ALA A 442 -1.39 12.76 -2.88
CA ALA A 442 -2.30 12.26 -1.84
C ALA A 442 -1.55 12.00 -0.52
N THR A 443 -0.41 11.33 -0.61
CA THR A 443 0.46 11.06 0.55
C THR A 443 0.92 12.35 1.22
N LEU A 444 1.32 13.35 0.42
CA LEU A 444 1.72 14.66 0.96
C LEU A 444 0.56 15.40 1.61
N VAL A 445 -0.65 15.39 1.03
CA VAL A 445 -1.83 15.99 1.66
C VAL A 445 -2.08 15.34 3.02
N TYR A 446 -2.10 14.02 3.06
CA TYR A 446 -2.27 13.25 4.28
C TYR A 446 -1.22 13.57 5.35
N ILE A 447 0.07 13.62 4.97
CA ILE A 447 1.16 13.98 5.90
C ILE A 447 0.93 15.37 6.49
N PHE A 448 0.64 16.37 5.67
CA PHE A 448 0.43 17.74 6.14
C PHE A 448 -0.85 17.88 6.97
N ASP A 449 -1.91 17.13 6.66
CA ASP A 449 -3.11 17.03 7.47
C ASP A 449 -2.79 16.47 8.86
N ALA A 450 -2.04 15.37 8.92
CA ALA A 450 -1.61 14.74 10.17
C ALA A 450 -0.75 15.68 11.03
N LEU A 451 0.21 16.37 10.40
CA LEU A 451 1.09 17.32 11.10
C LEU A 451 0.32 18.53 11.63
N GLN A 452 -0.66 19.06 10.85
CA GLN A 452 -1.51 20.14 11.35
C GLN A 452 -2.46 19.66 12.46
N ALA A 453 -3.02 18.47 12.33
CA ALA A 453 -3.91 17.88 13.32
C ALA A 453 -3.19 17.56 14.64
N ALA A 454 -1.90 17.22 14.59
CA ALA A 454 -1.07 16.95 15.78
C ALA A 454 -0.93 18.17 16.71
N GLY A 455 -1.06 19.37 16.18
CA GLY A 455 -0.96 20.61 16.96
C GLY A 455 0.48 21.09 17.19
N PRO A 456 0.64 22.18 17.98
CA PRO A 456 1.93 22.83 18.19
C PRO A 456 2.95 21.96 18.94
N ASP A 457 2.50 21.07 19.80
CA ASP A 457 3.35 20.13 20.54
C ASP A 457 3.46 18.80 19.77
N LEU A 458 4.21 18.83 18.65
CA LEU A 458 4.32 17.69 17.74
C LEU A 458 5.11 16.55 18.36
N THR A 459 4.41 15.46 18.65
CA THR A 459 4.93 14.16 19.06
C THR A 459 4.15 13.04 18.36
N PRO A 460 4.65 11.81 18.26
CA PRO A 460 3.88 10.69 17.69
C PRO A 460 2.52 10.48 18.39
N GLY A 461 2.46 10.61 19.72
CA GLY A 461 1.21 10.50 20.47
C GLY A 461 0.21 11.61 20.16
N ASN A 462 0.67 12.86 19.96
CA ASN A 462 -0.20 13.96 19.55
C ASN A 462 -0.63 13.84 18.09
N LEU A 463 0.24 13.30 17.21
CA LEU A 463 -0.12 12.97 15.84
C LEU A 463 -1.25 11.94 15.80
N ALA A 464 -1.14 10.85 16.55
CA ALA A 464 -2.19 9.85 16.68
C ALA A 464 -3.53 10.45 17.14
N ARG A 465 -3.50 11.26 18.21
CA ARG A 465 -4.69 11.94 18.72
C ARG A 465 -5.30 12.91 17.71
N GLY A 466 -4.45 13.62 17.00
CA GLY A 466 -4.87 14.54 15.94
C GLY A 466 -5.59 13.82 14.82
N LEU A 467 -5.00 12.74 14.28
CA LEU A 467 -5.60 11.93 13.23
C LEU A 467 -6.95 11.34 13.66
N HIS A 468 -7.03 10.75 14.85
CA HIS A 468 -8.28 10.17 15.36
C HIS A 468 -9.38 11.20 15.64
N ALA A 469 -9.02 12.48 15.82
CA ALA A 469 -9.97 13.57 16.01
C ALA A 469 -10.46 14.21 14.72
N LEU A 470 -9.85 13.90 13.56
CA LEU A 470 -10.26 14.46 12.28
C LEU A 470 -11.67 13.99 11.90
N PRO A 471 -12.47 14.85 11.28
CA PRO A 471 -13.68 14.41 10.57
C PRO A 471 -13.31 13.54 9.38
N ASP A 472 -14.30 12.83 8.83
CA ASP A 472 -14.13 12.16 7.56
C ASP A 472 -13.77 13.17 6.47
N LEU A 473 -12.77 12.84 5.64
CA LEU A 473 -12.26 13.67 4.56
C LEU A 473 -12.53 12.98 3.21
N GLY A 474 -12.57 13.78 2.15
CA GLY A 474 -12.84 13.29 0.81
C GLY A 474 -14.27 13.53 0.35
N ALA A 475 -14.59 12.99 -0.80
CA ALA A 475 -15.93 13.06 -1.38
C ALA A 475 -16.22 11.82 -2.24
N PRO A 476 -17.49 11.40 -2.35
CA PRO A 476 -17.88 10.11 -2.93
C PRO A 476 -17.45 9.87 -4.39
N LEU A 477 -17.08 10.91 -5.11
CA LEU A 477 -16.66 10.85 -6.53
C LEU A 477 -15.19 11.18 -6.74
N PHE A 478 -14.41 11.34 -5.64
CA PHE A 478 -13.00 11.71 -5.76
C PHE A 478 -12.06 10.52 -5.67
N GLN A 479 -10.93 10.71 -6.26
CA GLN A 479 -9.83 9.88 -6.69
C GLN A 479 -9.30 8.91 -5.65
N TYR A 480 -9.23 9.32 -4.38
CA TYR A 480 -8.60 8.53 -3.31
C TYR A 480 -9.62 7.97 -2.31
N GLY A 481 -10.91 8.01 -2.64
CA GLY A 481 -11.97 7.56 -1.76
C GLY A 481 -12.21 8.46 -0.55
N ASN A 482 -12.88 7.93 0.44
CA ASN A 482 -13.10 8.61 1.71
C ASN A 482 -12.01 8.21 2.70
N TRP A 483 -11.48 9.19 3.39
CA TRP A 483 -10.50 8.99 4.45
C TRP A 483 -11.11 9.19 5.82
N SER A 484 -10.93 8.24 6.70
CA SER A 484 -11.35 8.34 8.09
C SER A 484 -10.45 7.48 8.99
N TRP A 485 -9.85 8.10 9.98
CA TRP A 485 -9.12 7.40 11.03
C TRP A 485 -10.02 7.11 12.24
N ASN A 486 -11.33 7.36 12.14
CA ASN A 486 -12.33 7.12 13.20
C ASN A 486 -13.20 5.89 12.93
N SER A 487 -13.20 5.35 11.70
CA SER A 487 -14.04 4.24 11.30
C SER A 487 -13.34 2.91 11.51
N ASN A 488 -13.49 2.32 12.68
CA ASN A 488 -13.03 0.95 12.91
C ASN A 488 -14.09 -0.04 12.40
N PRO A 489 -13.84 -0.85 11.34
CA PRO A 489 -14.79 -1.83 10.84
C PRO A 489 -15.12 -2.93 11.86
N ALA A 490 -14.27 -3.16 12.85
CA ALA A 490 -14.53 -4.10 13.93
C ALA A 490 -15.50 -3.58 14.99
N GLY A 491 -15.99 -2.35 14.89
CA GLY A 491 -17.02 -1.79 15.78
C GLY A 491 -16.64 -1.72 17.26
N LYS A 492 -15.36 -1.82 17.58
CA LYS A 492 -14.87 -1.78 18.97
C LYS A 492 -14.54 -0.35 19.38
N ALA A 493 -15.29 0.14 20.35
CA ALA A 493 -14.93 1.35 21.06
C ALA A 493 -13.51 1.23 21.65
N GLY A 494 -12.64 2.22 21.39
CA GLY A 494 -11.38 2.38 22.10
C GLY A 494 -10.09 2.18 21.31
N GLY A 495 -10.14 1.93 20.00
CA GLY A 495 -8.97 1.99 19.16
C GLY A 495 -9.29 2.80 17.91
N GLY A 496 -8.63 3.91 17.71
CA GLY A 496 -8.71 4.62 16.44
C GLY A 496 -8.13 3.77 15.33
N ASP A 497 -8.56 4.03 14.12
CA ASP A 497 -8.10 3.38 12.91
C ASP A 497 -6.71 3.91 12.51
N HIS A 498 -5.83 3.06 12.05
CA HIS A 498 -4.48 3.44 11.61
C HIS A 498 -4.39 3.60 10.09
N THR A 499 -5.47 3.29 9.38
CA THR A 499 -5.56 3.33 7.93
C THR A 499 -6.71 4.20 7.48
N ALA A 500 -6.48 5.03 6.46
CA ALA A 500 -7.44 6.08 6.09
C ALA A 500 -8.57 5.60 5.19
N GLY A 501 -8.29 4.70 4.25
CA GLY A 501 -9.25 4.26 3.24
C GLY A 501 -10.46 3.56 3.84
N THR A 502 -11.70 3.98 3.50
CA THR A 502 -12.93 3.43 4.09
C THR A 502 -13.88 2.80 3.08
N ASP A 503 -13.61 2.95 1.80
CA ASP A 503 -14.48 2.49 0.72
C ASP A 503 -13.68 2.05 -0.51
N ALA A 504 -14.33 1.31 -1.40
CA ALA A 504 -13.75 0.88 -2.66
C ALA A 504 -14.76 1.00 -3.79
N ARG A 505 -14.29 0.91 -5.02
CA ARG A 505 -15.09 0.87 -6.25
C ARG A 505 -15.13 -0.52 -6.82
N PHE A 506 -16.08 -0.75 -7.72
CA PHE A 506 -16.09 -1.91 -8.59
C PHE A 506 -15.60 -1.50 -9.98
N VAL A 507 -14.68 -2.26 -10.54
CA VAL A 507 -14.03 -1.99 -11.83
C VAL A 507 -14.03 -3.21 -12.73
N TRP A 508 -13.83 -2.99 -14.04
CA TRP A 508 -13.61 -4.05 -15.02
C TRP A 508 -12.67 -3.56 -16.11
N TRP A 509 -11.96 -4.48 -16.74
CA TRP A 509 -10.98 -4.19 -17.78
C TRP A 509 -11.64 -4.05 -19.14
N ASP A 510 -11.40 -2.93 -19.82
CA ASP A 510 -11.81 -2.65 -21.20
C ASP A 510 -10.56 -2.64 -22.09
N ALA A 511 -10.30 -3.74 -22.78
CA ALA A 511 -9.17 -3.85 -23.68
C ALA A 511 -9.30 -2.93 -24.92
N GLY A 512 -10.53 -2.58 -25.33
CA GLY A 512 -10.80 -1.64 -26.43
C GLY A 512 -10.70 -0.18 -26.01
N GLY A 513 -10.73 0.10 -24.72
CA GLY A 513 -10.57 1.44 -24.16
C GLY A 513 -9.14 1.97 -24.33
N VAL A 514 -8.96 3.26 -24.15
CA VAL A 514 -7.65 3.91 -24.21
C VAL A 514 -7.31 4.52 -22.87
N SER A 515 -6.21 4.09 -22.29
CA SER A 515 -5.72 4.63 -21.02
C SER A 515 -5.43 6.14 -21.13
N LYS A 516 -6.02 6.91 -20.24
CA LYS A 516 -5.77 8.36 -20.15
C LYS A 516 -4.37 8.67 -19.60
N ILE A 517 -3.71 7.70 -18.98
CA ILE A 517 -2.38 7.87 -18.39
C ILE A 517 -1.32 7.92 -19.50
N ASN A 518 -1.33 6.93 -20.39
CA ASN A 518 -0.26 6.71 -21.34
C ASN A 518 -0.70 6.70 -22.81
N GLY A 519 -2.02 6.68 -23.08
CA GLY A 519 -2.58 6.65 -24.43
C GLY A 519 -2.53 5.28 -25.10
N LYS A 520 -2.22 4.20 -24.37
CA LYS A 520 -2.20 2.83 -24.88
C LYS A 520 -3.59 2.19 -24.78
N PRO A 521 -3.87 1.16 -25.61
CA PRO A 521 -5.06 0.33 -25.46
C PRO A 521 -5.10 -0.38 -24.11
N GLY A 522 -6.31 -0.58 -23.62
CA GLY A 522 -6.60 -1.20 -22.33
C GLY A 522 -6.67 -0.20 -21.18
N THR A 523 -7.79 -0.17 -20.49
CA THR A 523 -8.02 0.70 -19.33
C THR A 523 -9.08 0.10 -18.40
N TYR A 524 -8.98 0.40 -17.12
CA TYR A 524 -10.06 0.08 -16.20
C TYR A 524 -11.25 1.03 -16.37
N VAL A 525 -12.43 0.45 -16.35
CA VAL A 525 -13.72 1.17 -16.35
C VAL A 525 -14.36 1.04 -14.98
N VAL A 526 -14.78 2.17 -14.43
CA VAL A 526 -15.45 2.21 -13.13
C VAL A 526 -16.93 1.88 -13.31
N ALA A 527 -17.39 0.86 -12.63
CA ALA A 527 -18.79 0.44 -12.65
C ALA A 527 -19.70 1.30 -11.75
N PHE A 528 -21.00 1.03 -11.79
CA PHE A 528 -22.02 1.71 -10.98
C PHE A 528 -21.98 3.25 -11.06
N GLY A 529 -21.56 3.80 -12.21
CA GLY A 529 -21.45 5.25 -12.39
C GLY A 529 -20.39 5.91 -11.51
N GLY A 530 -19.38 5.17 -11.11
CA GLY A 530 -18.28 5.66 -10.26
C GLY A 530 -18.58 5.66 -8.76
N LYS A 531 -19.70 5.07 -8.34
CA LYS A 531 -20.05 4.98 -6.92
C LYS A 531 -19.02 4.16 -6.16
N ARG A 532 -18.68 4.64 -4.96
CA ARG A 532 -17.86 3.94 -3.98
C ARG A 532 -18.76 3.29 -2.92
N PHE A 533 -18.29 2.17 -2.38
CA PHE A 533 -19.03 1.37 -1.41
C PHE A 533 -18.16 1.12 -0.18
N SER A 534 -18.69 1.44 0.98
CA SER A 534 -18.15 0.98 2.26
C SER A 534 -18.73 -0.37 2.62
N LEU A 535 -18.13 -1.03 3.59
CA LEU A 535 -18.62 -2.30 4.13
C LEU A 535 -20.10 -2.18 4.57
N GLY A 536 -20.92 -3.14 4.18
CA GLY A 536 -22.38 -3.14 4.37
C GLY A 536 -23.18 -2.42 3.30
N GLN A 537 -22.52 -1.87 2.26
CA GLN A 537 -23.18 -1.12 1.19
C GLN A 537 -23.04 -1.74 -0.20
N TRP A 538 -22.31 -2.84 -0.32
CA TRP A 538 -22.08 -3.49 -1.60
C TRP A 538 -23.38 -4.02 -2.21
N PRO A 539 -23.59 -3.84 -3.53
CA PRO A 539 -24.79 -4.31 -4.23
C PRO A 539 -24.94 -5.83 -4.17
N THR A 540 -26.13 -6.32 -4.48
CA THR A 540 -26.45 -7.76 -4.53
C THR A 540 -26.39 -8.35 -5.94
N SER A 541 -26.02 -7.56 -6.95
CA SER A 541 -25.87 -7.99 -8.33
C SER A 541 -24.69 -7.32 -9.01
N LEU A 542 -24.05 -8.04 -9.92
CA LEU A 542 -23.00 -7.47 -10.77
C LEU A 542 -23.56 -6.35 -11.65
N PRO A 543 -22.78 -5.31 -11.93
CA PRO A 543 -23.12 -4.30 -12.91
C PRO A 543 -23.06 -4.89 -14.33
N PRO A 544 -23.65 -4.23 -15.32
CA PRO A 544 -23.31 -4.49 -16.71
C PRO A 544 -21.81 -4.23 -16.93
N MET A 545 -21.09 -5.21 -17.46
CA MET A 545 -19.66 -5.12 -17.74
C MET A 545 -19.38 -5.56 -19.18
N PHE A 546 -18.21 -5.17 -19.69
CA PHE A 546 -17.74 -5.57 -21.04
C PHE A 546 -18.71 -5.16 -22.15
N THR A 547 -19.35 -4.00 -21.98
CA THR A 547 -20.39 -3.49 -22.89
C THR A 547 -19.86 -2.46 -23.90
N SER A 548 -18.57 -2.19 -23.90
CA SER A 548 -17.91 -1.32 -24.88
C SER A 548 -17.72 -2.11 -26.17
N GLY A 549 -18.77 -2.19 -26.97
CA GLY A 549 -18.78 -2.64 -28.35
C GLY A 549 -19.01 -1.48 -29.28
#